data_96f763e606fff05c01b6282fdd94a616
#
_entry.id   96f763e606fff05c01b6282fdd94a616
#
_cell.length_a   1.000
_cell.length_b   1.000
_cell.length_c   1.000
_cell.angle_alpha   90.00
_cell.angle_beta   90.00
_cell.angle_gamma   90.00
#
_symmetry.space_group_name_H-M   'P 1'
#
loop_
_entity.id
_entity.type
_entity.pdbx_description
1 polymer ?
#
loop_
_entity_poly.entity_id
_entity_poly.type
_entity_poly.pdbx_seq_one_letter_code
_entity_poly.pdbx_strand_id
1 'polypeptide(L)'
;MTTLERVEALVIGAGPAGLLVAREMARKGLEVTVIEEHLEIGEPNHCAGLLSIEGLKRIGVEAPPSYIQNSVKGGRVISPGGIIIELKDTRDRAYVVDRAAFDRNLAEQAVDLGADIRKGLRVRELVLKDGRVEGAKGRDWEFRADVPIDAEGGARTLAGQLGLIREGGGALIGVNVEVSGVEVEPEMVEVWLGSSIAPGFFAWVIPLGDGEARCGLACKTGDAQERLERFVKKRFRNGEMGAIRGGLVFTGGPLKRTYGDGIILVGDAAGQTKPTTGGGVILGGLCAIEAGRIAADALERGNTSSSFLRSYQESWRKSLGREFSHMLAARRLFERLSDHQIDNLFRVVKEEECIGELLKSQLQGADLDMQSGIISLVLKEPWLNMILLKSLGSMALETVKRGLGI
;
A
#
# COMPACT_ATOMS: atom_id res chain seq x y z
N MET A 1 -36.63 -11.41 -5.81
CA MET A 1 -36.06 -12.78 -5.86
C MET A 1 -34.56 -12.62 -5.98
N THR A 2 -33.78 -13.29 -5.13
CA THR A 2 -32.30 -13.27 -5.21
C THR A 2 -31.87 -14.11 -6.40
N THR A 3 -31.06 -13.52 -7.30
CA THR A 3 -30.48 -14.26 -8.40
C THR A 3 -29.30 -15.06 -7.89
N LEU A 4 -29.37 -16.40 -8.02
CA LEU A 4 -28.28 -17.32 -7.67
C LEU A 4 -27.50 -17.68 -8.93
N GLU A 5 -26.20 -17.50 -8.92
CA GLU A 5 -25.30 -17.87 -9.99
C GLU A 5 -24.08 -18.65 -9.46
N ARG A 6 -23.68 -19.70 -10.16
CA ARG A 6 -22.43 -20.40 -9.87
C ARG A 6 -21.39 -20.02 -10.92
N VAL A 7 -20.22 -19.55 -10.44
CA VAL A 7 -19.08 -19.19 -11.27
C VAL A 7 -17.88 -20.08 -10.92
N GLU A 8 -16.93 -20.24 -11.82
CA GLU A 8 -15.74 -21.06 -11.58
C GLU A 8 -14.83 -20.39 -10.56
N ALA A 9 -14.48 -19.13 -10.79
CA ALA A 9 -13.66 -18.33 -9.90
C ALA A 9 -14.31 -16.98 -9.62
N LEU A 10 -14.32 -16.55 -8.36
CA LEU A 10 -14.91 -15.28 -7.92
C LEU A 10 -13.84 -14.40 -7.27
N VAL A 11 -13.65 -13.19 -7.77
CA VAL A 11 -12.81 -12.16 -7.18
C VAL A 11 -13.69 -10.99 -6.71
N ILE A 12 -13.55 -10.60 -5.45
CA ILE A 12 -14.32 -9.55 -4.82
C ILE A 12 -13.49 -8.28 -4.73
N GLY A 13 -13.81 -7.29 -5.55
CA GLY A 13 -13.11 -6.02 -5.69
C GLY A 13 -12.23 -5.93 -6.94
N ALA A 14 -12.45 -4.88 -7.75
CA ALA A 14 -11.69 -4.56 -8.96
C ALA A 14 -10.62 -3.48 -8.73
N GLY A 15 -10.01 -3.46 -7.54
CA GLY A 15 -8.78 -2.72 -7.27
C GLY A 15 -7.55 -3.47 -7.82
N PRO A 16 -6.33 -2.89 -7.74
CA PRO A 16 -5.13 -3.48 -8.32
C PRO A 16 -4.87 -4.93 -7.88
N ALA A 17 -5.09 -5.26 -6.61
CA ALA A 17 -4.87 -6.63 -6.12
C ALA A 17 -5.87 -7.61 -6.75
N GLY A 18 -7.17 -7.28 -6.77
CA GLY A 18 -8.18 -8.15 -7.37
C GLY A 18 -7.98 -8.34 -8.87
N LEU A 19 -7.66 -7.26 -9.60
CA LEU A 19 -7.39 -7.33 -11.03
C LEU A 19 -6.14 -8.15 -11.38
N LEU A 20 -5.09 -8.07 -10.54
CA LEU A 20 -3.89 -8.91 -10.70
C LEU A 20 -4.19 -10.39 -10.40
N VAL A 21 -5.04 -10.70 -9.40
CA VAL A 21 -5.54 -12.07 -9.19
C VAL A 21 -6.29 -12.56 -10.42
N ALA A 22 -7.26 -11.77 -10.88
CA ALA A 22 -8.09 -12.14 -12.03
C ALA A 22 -7.24 -12.37 -13.28
N ARG A 23 -6.28 -11.48 -13.54
CA ARG A 23 -5.32 -11.64 -14.65
C ARG A 23 -4.53 -12.95 -14.58
N GLU A 24 -4.02 -13.32 -13.40
CA GLU A 24 -3.24 -14.56 -13.23
C GLU A 24 -4.10 -15.82 -13.37
N MET A 25 -5.34 -15.80 -12.84
CA MET A 25 -6.27 -16.94 -12.97
C MET A 25 -6.75 -17.10 -14.42
N ALA A 26 -7.14 -16.01 -15.10
CA ALA A 26 -7.53 -16.03 -16.50
C ALA A 26 -6.37 -16.49 -17.42
N ARG A 27 -5.12 -16.09 -17.12
CA ARG A 27 -3.93 -16.59 -17.83
C ARG A 27 -3.75 -18.11 -17.71
N LYS A 28 -4.28 -18.72 -16.66
CA LYS A 28 -4.33 -20.19 -16.48
C LYS A 28 -5.52 -20.85 -17.17
N GLY A 29 -6.36 -20.08 -17.86
CA GLY A 29 -7.52 -20.56 -18.60
C GLY A 29 -8.80 -20.73 -17.80
N LEU A 30 -8.87 -20.16 -16.60
CA LEU A 30 -10.08 -20.18 -15.77
C LEU A 30 -11.09 -19.12 -16.19
N GLU A 31 -12.38 -19.41 -16.05
CA GLU A 31 -13.47 -18.44 -16.18
C GLU A 31 -13.57 -17.62 -14.88
N VAL A 32 -13.03 -16.39 -14.91
CA VAL A 32 -12.95 -15.53 -13.74
C VAL A 32 -14.03 -14.47 -13.76
N THR A 33 -14.87 -14.43 -12.73
CA THR A 33 -15.81 -13.33 -12.48
C THR A 33 -15.26 -12.41 -11.40
N VAL A 34 -15.08 -11.14 -11.73
CA VAL A 34 -14.73 -10.07 -10.81
C VAL A 34 -15.96 -9.25 -10.51
N ILE A 35 -16.28 -9.02 -9.23
CA ILE A 35 -17.38 -8.15 -8.82
C ILE A 35 -16.84 -6.91 -8.13
N GLU A 36 -17.37 -5.74 -8.52
CA GLU A 36 -16.97 -4.43 -8.03
C GLU A 36 -18.18 -3.64 -7.53
N GLU A 37 -18.05 -2.96 -6.38
CA GLU A 37 -19.16 -2.19 -5.80
C GLU A 37 -19.45 -0.88 -6.54
N HIS A 38 -18.41 -0.27 -7.13
CA HIS A 38 -18.56 1.00 -7.87
C HIS A 38 -18.96 0.77 -9.32
N LEU A 39 -19.56 1.79 -9.94
CA LEU A 39 -19.92 1.77 -11.35
C LEU A 39 -18.73 2.03 -12.27
N GLU A 40 -17.69 2.67 -11.75
CA GLU A 40 -16.47 2.99 -12.48
C GLU A 40 -15.25 2.41 -11.76
N ILE A 41 -14.38 1.69 -12.49
CA ILE A 41 -13.14 1.13 -11.95
C ILE A 41 -12.15 2.27 -11.66
N GLY A 42 -11.51 2.17 -10.48
CA GLY A 42 -10.54 3.17 -10.03
C GLY A 42 -11.16 4.38 -9.33
N GLU A 43 -12.50 4.46 -9.25
CA GLU A 43 -13.21 5.48 -8.49
C GLU A 43 -13.79 4.91 -7.17
N PRO A 44 -13.81 5.68 -6.08
CA PRO A 44 -13.21 7.02 -5.93
C PRO A 44 -11.66 6.96 -5.89
N ASN A 45 -11.01 7.82 -6.68
CA ASN A 45 -9.55 7.92 -6.72
C ASN A 45 -9.05 8.70 -5.49
N HIS A 46 -8.56 7.98 -4.48
CA HIS A 46 -8.04 8.54 -3.22
C HIS A 46 -6.56 8.22 -2.96
N CYS A 47 -5.85 7.69 -3.95
CA CYS A 47 -4.45 7.30 -3.82
C CYS A 47 -3.49 8.44 -4.17
N ALA A 48 -2.32 8.47 -3.52
CA ALA A 48 -1.24 9.39 -3.86
C ALA A 48 -0.65 9.16 -5.28
N GLY A 49 -0.83 7.97 -5.85
CA GLY A 49 -0.47 7.68 -7.24
C GLY A 49 1.04 7.60 -7.51
N LEU A 50 1.88 7.40 -6.50
CA LEU A 50 3.33 7.26 -6.67
C LEU A 50 3.71 5.78 -6.69
N LEU A 51 4.14 5.26 -7.84
CA LEU A 51 4.48 3.85 -8.06
C LEU A 51 5.92 3.69 -8.53
N SER A 52 6.69 2.80 -7.90
CA SER A 52 8.07 2.55 -8.31
C SER A 52 8.11 1.85 -9.66
N ILE A 53 9.06 2.27 -10.51
CA ILE A 53 9.27 1.68 -11.84
C ILE A 53 9.66 0.20 -11.74
N GLU A 54 10.58 -0.12 -10.83
CA GLU A 54 10.99 -1.52 -10.60
C GLU A 54 9.87 -2.37 -10.00
N GLY A 55 9.02 -1.78 -9.15
CA GLY A 55 7.86 -2.48 -8.60
C GLY A 55 6.83 -2.82 -9.68
N LEU A 56 6.53 -1.91 -10.61
CA LEU A 56 5.65 -2.16 -11.74
C LEU A 56 6.15 -3.32 -12.60
N LYS A 57 7.44 -3.36 -12.92
CA LYS A 57 8.06 -4.48 -13.64
C LYS A 57 7.89 -5.81 -12.91
N ARG A 58 8.04 -5.83 -11.56
CA ARG A 58 7.88 -7.05 -10.75
C ARG A 58 6.48 -7.61 -10.78
N ILE A 59 5.47 -6.77 -10.82
CA ILE A 59 4.07 -7.21 -10.95
C ILE A 59 3.65 -7.43 -12.42
N GLY A 60 4.61 -7.33 -13.35
CA GLY A 60 4.38 -7.55 -14.78
C GLY A 60 3.40 -6.54 -15.38
N VAL A 61 3.51 -5.27 -14.98
CA VAL A 61 2.69 -4.18 -15.49
C VAL A 61 3.58 -3.23 -16.27
N GLU A 62 3.27 -3.09 -17.56
CA GLU A 62 3.85 -2.05 -18.39
C GLU A 62 3.26 -0.69 -18.00
N ALA A 63 4.04 0.36 -18.20
CA ALA A 63 3.65 1.72 -17.87
C ALA A 63 3.50 2.56 -19.15
N PRO A 64 2.37 2.42 -19.88
CA PRO A 64 2.11 3.25 -21.03
C PRO A 64 1.87 4.71 -20.63
N PRO A 65 2.15 5.67 -21.53
CA PRO A 65 1.94 7.08 -21.25
C PRO A 65 0.50 7.45 -20.85
N SER A 66 -0.48 6.61 -21.15
CA SER A 66 -1.91 6.89 -20.97
C SER A 66 -2.32 7.14 -19.51
N TYR A 67 -1.56 6.65 -18.53
CA TYR A 67 -1.82 6.89 -17.12
C TYR A 67 -0.66 7.55 -16.36
N ILE A 68 0.48 7.80 -17.01
CA ILE A 68 1.62 8.49 -16.40
C ILE A 68 1.39 9.99 -16.50
N GLN A 69 1.35 10.67 -15.36
CA GLN A 69 1.26 12.13 -15.28
C GLN A 69 2.65 12.77 -15.19
N ASN A 70 3.58 12.14 -14.45
CA ASN A 70 4.95 12.62 -14.29
C ASN A 70 5.88 11.45 -13.91
N SER A 71 7.21 11.71 -13.93
CA SER A 71 8.22 10.83 -13.35
C SER A 71 9.10 11.57 -12.37
N VAL A 72 9.59 10.86 -11.34
CA VAL A 72 10.43 11.47 -10.31
C VAL A 72 11.72 10.68 -10.10
N LYS A 73 12.80 11.41 -9.81
CA LYS A 73 14.15 10.85 -9.58
C LYS A 73 14.50 10.74 -8.11
N GLY A 74 13.74 11.40 -7.23
CA GLY A 74 14.07 11.39 -5.81
C GLY A 74 13.05 12.08 -4.94
N GLY A 75 13.50 12.45 -3.74
CA GLY A 75 12.65 13.12 -2.78
C GLY A 75 13.42 13.96 -1.77
N ARG A 76 12.71 14.89 -1.17
CA ARG A 76 13.15 15.70 -0.03
C ARG A 76 12.38 15.24 1.18
N VAL A 77 13.09 14.91 2.25
CA VAL A 77 12.47 14.64 3.54
C VAL A 77 12.71 15.84 4.43
N ILE A 78 11.63 16.42 4.94
CA ILE A 78 11.64 17.63 5.74
C ILE A 78 11.30 17.27 7.18
N SER A 79 12.19 17.60 8.11
CA SER A 79 12.00 17.35 9.54
C SER A 79 10.95 18.31 10.14
N PRO A 80 10.43 18.06 11.35
CA PRO A 80 9.52 18.97 12.05
C PRO A 80 10.05 20.41 12.16
N GLY A 81 11.35 20.59 12.39
CA GLY A 81 12.06 21.87 12.47
C GLY A 81 12.48 22.45 11.12
N GLY A 82 12.15 21.80 9.99
CA GLY A 82 12.43 22.30 8.64
C GLY A 82 13.82 21.95 8.11
N ILE A 83 14.56 21.02 8.72
CA ILE A 83 15.83 20.54 8.16
C ILE A 83 15.53 19.61 7.00
N ILE A 84 16.19 19.86 5.86
CA ILE A 84 15.95 19.12 4.61
C ILE A 84 17.09 18.15 4.34
N ILE A 85 16.73 16.90 4.10
CA ILE A 85 17.60 15.87 3.52
C ILE A 85 17.08 15.59 2.12
N GLU A 86 17.96 15.73 1.13
CA GLU A 86 17.64 15.46 -0.27
C GLU A 86 18.31 14.19 -0.75
N LEU A 87 17.50 13.33 -1.41
CA LEU A 87 17.94 12.08 -2.02
C LEU A 87 17.52 12.09 -3.48
N LYS A 88 18.46 12.26 -4.40
CA LYS A 88 18.20 12.31 -5.85
C LYS A 88 19.04 11.26 -6.57
N ASP A 89 18.44 10.53 -7.48
CA ASP A 89 19.09 9.59 -8.40
C ASP A 89 19.30 10.29 -9.77
N THR A 90 20.11 9.69 -10.61
CA THR A 90 20.30 10.11 -12.00
C THR A 90 19.19 9.60 -12.92
N ARG A 91 18.47 8.56 -12.51
CA ARG A 91 17.40 7.89 -13.27
C ARG A 91 16.05 8.11 -12.61
N ASP A 92 14.99 8.00 -13.39
CA ASP A 92 13.64 7.97 -12.87
C ASP A 92 13.45 6.75 -11.96
N ARG A 93 12.85 6.99 -10.78
CA ARG A 93 12.65 6.00 -9.73
C ARG A 93 11.20 5.58 -9.59
N ALA A 94 10.30 6.51 -9.82
CA ALA A 94 8.87 6.26 -9.72
C ALA A 94 8.09 7.08 -10.75
N TYR A 95 6.96 6.54 -11.16
CA TYR A 95 5.95 7.28 -11.92
C TYR A 95 4.90 7.86 -10.98
N VAL A 96 4.48 9.06 -11.31
CA VAL A 96 3.26 9.66 -10.77
C VAL A 96 2.14 9.31 -11.75
N VAL A 97 1.12 8.61 -11.25
CA VAL A 97 0.08 8.05 -12.12
C VAL A 97 -1.31 8.57 -11.76
N ASP A 98 -2.16 8.68 -12.79
CA ASP A 98 -3.60 8.67 -12.59
C ASP A 98 -4.03 7.24 -12.21
N ARG A 99 -4.43 7.05 -10.95
CA ARG A 99 -4.78 5.75 -10.42
C ARG A 99 -6.04 5.18 -11.02
N ALA A 100 -7.01 6.02 -11.39
CA ALA A 100 -8.21 5.54 -12.05
C ALA A 100 -7.89 4.99 -13.45
N ALA A 101 -7.05 5.68 -14.21
CA ALA A 101 -6.58 5.21 -15.51
C ALA A 101 -5.69 3.96 -15.39
N PHE A 102 -4.82 3.90 -14.36
CA PHE A 102 -4.02 2.73 -14.07
C PHE A 102 -4.87 1.50 -13.74
N ASP A 103 -5.88 1.65 -12.86
CA ASP A 103 -6.75 0.55 -12.46
C ASP A 103 -7.61 0.07 -13.66
N ARG A 104 -8.09 0.99 -14.53
CA ARG A 104 -8.76 0.63 -15.78
C ARG A 104 -7.87 -0.15 -16.74
N ASN A 105 -6.60 0.25 -16.87
CA ASN A 105 -5.65 -0.50 -17.71
C ASN A 105 -5.40 -1.92 -17.17
N LEU A 106 -5.34 -2.12 -15.85
CA LEU A 106 -5.29 -3.47 -15.27
C LEU A 106 -6.56 -4.28 -15.56
N ALA A 107 -7.73 -3.63 -15.53
CA ALA A 107 -9.00 -4.27 -15.84
C ALA A 107 -9.05 -4.72 -17.32
N GLU A 108 -8.61 -3.87 -18.25
CA GLU A 108 -8.47 -4.20 -19.66
C GLU A 108 -7.58 -5.43 -19.85
N GLN A 109 -6.40 -5.47 -19.20
CA GLN A 109 -5.52 -6.65 -19.26
C GLN A 109 -6.18 -7.93 -18.74
N ALA A 110 -7.01 -7.85 -17.70
CA ALA A 110 -7.73 -9.01 -17.20
C ALA A 110 -8.85 -9.45 -18.16
N VAL A 111 -9.59 -8.51 -18.72
CA VAL A 111 -10.66 -8.75 -19.71
C VAL A 111 -10.09 -9.35 -21.00
N ASP A 112 -8.97 -8.84 -21.50
CA ASP A 112 -8.28 -9.38 -22.69
C ASP A 112 -7.87 -10.87 -22.52
N LEU A 113 -7.69 -11.30 -21.28
CA LEU A 113 -7.41 -12.69 -20.91
C LEU A 113 -8.68 -13.52 -20.62
N GLY A 114 -9.88 -12.91 -20.70
CA GLY A 114 -11.16 -13.59 -20.54
C GLY A 114 -11.85 -13.40 -19.20
N ALA A 115 -11.38 -12.49 -18.33
CA ALA A 115 -12.10 -12.19 -17.10
C ALA A 115 -13.39 -11.40 -17.37
N ASP A 116 -14.48 -11.74 -16.69
CA ASP A 116 -15.75 -11.01 -16.69
C ASP A 116 -15.81 -10.07 -15.49
N ILE A 117 -15.90 -8.75 -15.73
CA ILE A 117 -15.95 -7.74 -14.68
C ILE A 117 -17.34 -7.15 -14.54
N ARG A 118 -17.99 -7.38 -13.43
CA ARG A 118 -19.36 -6.94 -13.12
C ARG A 118 -19.35 -5.82 -12.09
N LYS A 119 -19.74 -4.64 -12.51
CA LYS A 119 -19.75 -3.40 -11.71
C LYS A 119 -21.08 -3.16 -11.02
N GLY A 120 -21.09 -2.33 -9.96
CA GLY A 120 -22.29 -1.99 -9.19
C GLY A 120 -22.76 -3.10 -8.24
N LEU A 121 -21.92 -4.09 -7.94
CA LEU A 121 -22.25 -5.26 -7.14
C LEU A 121 -21.54 -5.22 -5.79
N ARG A 122 -22.14 -4.57 -4.80
CA ARG A 122 -21.57 -4.51 -3.45
C ARG A 122 -21.81 -5.82 -2.69
N VAL A 123 -20.73 -6.48 -2.29
CA VAL A 123 -20.78 -7.63 -1.37
C VAL A 123 -21.15 -7.15 0.03
N ARG A 124 -22.08 -7.86 0.67
CA ARG A 124 -22.50 -7.62 2.06
C ARG A 124 -22.04 -8.72 3.00
N GLU A 125 -22.12 -9.96 2.52
CA GLU A 125 -21.83 -11.13 3.33
C GLU A 125 -21.16 -12.22 2.51
N LEU A 126 -20.31 -12.98 3.19
CA LEU A 126 -19.83 -14.26 2.68
C LEU A 126 -20.90 -15.33 2.82
N VAL A 127 -20.97 -16.22 1.85
CA VAL A 127 -21.84 -17.40 1.92
C VAL A 127 -21.07 -18.54 2.58
N LEU A 128 -21.51 -18.94 3.75
CA LEU A 128 -20.86 -19.96 4.57
C LEU A 128 -21.71 -21.24 4.61
N LYS A 129 -21.05 -22.40 4.51
CA LYS A 129 -21.63 -23.71 4.76
C LYS A 129 -20.63 -24.54 5.56
N ASP A 130 -21.05 -25.04 6.70
CA ASP A 130 -20.24 -25.86 7.62
C ASP A 130 -18.88 -25.22 7.97
N GLY A 131 -18.85 -23.87 8.09
CA GLY A 131 -17.62 -23.10 8.37
C GLY A 131 -16.74 -22.81 7.16
N ARG A 132 -17.09 -23.31 5.97
CA ARG A 132 -16.42 -23.06 4.71
C ARG A 132 -17.07 -21.92 3.96
N VAL A 133 -16.26 -21.07 3.31
CA VAL A 133 -16.75 -20.06 2.39
C VAL A 133 -17.03 -20.70 1.02
N GLU A 134 -18.27 -20.54 0.52
CA GLU A 134 -18.73 -21.07 -0.76
C GLU A 134 -19.18 -19.97 -1.73
N GLY A 135 -18.95 -18.69 -1.39
CA GLY A 135 -19.38 -17.59 -2.23
C GLY A 135 -19.54 -16.29 -1.49
N ALA A 136 -20.22 -15.35 -2.15
CA ALA A 136 -20.53 -14.02 -1.64
C ALA A 136 -21.93 -13.60 -2.08
N LYS A 137 -22.59 -12.75 -1.29
CA LYS A 137 -23.92 -12.21 -1.63
C LYS A 137 -24.01 -10.71 -1.37
N GLY A 138 -24.85 -10.08 -2.17
CA GLY A 138 -25.27 -8.70 -2.04
C GLY A 138 -26.72 -8.57 -1.61
N ARG A 139 -27.40 -7.55 -2.09
CA ARG A 139 -28.80 -7.29 -1.75
C ARG A 139 -29.77 -8.25 -2.46
N ASP A 140 -29.57 -8.41 -3.79
CA ASP A 140 -30.53 -9.09 -4.66
C ASP A 140 -29.82 -10.19 -5.51
N TRP A 141 -28.59 -10.55 -5.15
CA TRP A 141 -27.78 -11.54 -5.87
C TRP A 141 -26.92 -12.36 -4.91
N GLU A 142 -26.57 -13.57 -5.35
CA GLU A 142 -25.66 -14.51 -4.67
C GLU A 142 -24.80 -15.21 -5.73
N PHE A 143 -23.47 -15.14 -5.54
CA PHE A 143 -22.51 -15.92 -6.31
C PHE A 143 -21.98 -17.09 -5.49
N ARG A 144 -21.94 -18.26 -6.09
CA ARG A 144 -21.28 -19.45 -5.54
C ARG A 144 -20.02 -19.75 -6.32
N ALA A 145 -18.92 -19.98 -5.60
CA ALA A 145 -17.63 -20.33 -6.15
C ALA A 145 -16.87 -21.22 -5.16
N ASP A 146 -15.98 -22.08 -5.70
CA ASP A 146 -15.23 -23.00 -4.85
C ASP A 146 -14.10 -22.33 -4.07
N VAL A 147 -13.59 -21.17 -4.58
CA VAL A 147 -12.57 -20.35 -3.96
C VAL A 147 -12.82 -18.85 -4.28
N PRO A 148 -13.66 -18.15 -3.50
CA PRO A 148 -13.70 -16.72 -3.52
C PRO A 148 -12.38 -16.08 -3.08
N ILE A 149 -11.98 -14.99 -3.77
CA ILE A 149 -10.82 -14.18 -3.39
C ILE A 149 -11.31 -12.85 -2.87
N ASP A 150 -11.03 -12.57 -1.59
CA ASP A 150 -11.34 -11.29 -0.96
C ASP A 150 -10.24 -10.26 -1.29
N ALA A 151 -10.56 -9.35 -2.20
CA ALA A 151 -9.77 -8.17 -2.56
C ALA A 151 -10.56 -6.87 -2.34
N GLU A 152 -11.48 -6.85 -1.33
CA GLU A 152 -12.39 -5.73 -1.03
C GLU A 152 -11.68 -4.43 -0.62
N GLY A 153 -10.36 -4.46 -0.49
CA GLY A 153 -9.58 -3.29 -0.13
C GLY A 153 -9.68 -2.91 1.35
N GLY A 154 -9.73 -1.60 1.61
CA GLY A 154 -9.65 -1.06 2.96
C GLY A 154 -10.90 -1.22 3.81
N ALA A 155 -12.03 -1.61 3.26
CA ALA A 155 -13.28 -1.84 4.01
C ALA A 155 -13.12 -2.98 5.03
N ARG A 156 -12.43 -4.06 4.66
CA ARG A 156 -12.15 -5.24 5.51
C ARG A 156 -13.38 -5.83 6.18
N THR A 157 -14.54 -5.64 5.59
CA THR A 157 -15.82 -6.14 6.13
C THR A 157 -15.86 -7.66 6.14
N LEU A 158 -15.40 -8.28 5.03
CA LEU A 158 -15.39 -9.73 4.87
C LEU A 158 -14.32 -10.38 5.73
N ALA A 159 -13.13 -9.78 5.81
CA ALA A 159 -12.10 -10.19 6.75
C ALA A 159 -12.59 -10.14 8.22
N GLY A 160 -13.43 -9.14 8.54
CA GLY A 160 -14.12 -9.03 9.85
C GLY A 160 -15.10 -10.16 10.11
N GLN A 161 -15.93 -10.54 9.13
CA GLN A 161 -16.88 -11.67 9.23
C GLN A 161 -16.16 -12.99 9.50
N LEU A 162 -14.93 -13.15 9.02
CA LEU A 162 -14.08 -14.31 9.26
C LEU A 162 -13.35 -14.27 10.62
N GLY A 163 -13.51 -13.20 11.41
CA GLY A 163 -12.81 -13.01 12.68
C GLY A 163 -11.30 -12.84 12.54
N LEU A 164 -10.82 -12.39 11.36
CA LEU A 164 -9.40 -12.23 11.06
C LEU A 164 -8.86 -10.86 11.45
N ILE A 165 -9.74 -9.87 11.62
CA ILE A 165 -9.36 -8.51 12.05
C ILE A 165 -9.19 -8.47 13.56
N ARG A 166 -8.14 -7.79 14.01
CA ARG A 166 -7.94 -7.45 15.43
C ARG A 166 -8.15 -5.98 15.65
N GLU A 167 -8.65 -5.61 16.82
CA GLU A 167 -8.69 -4.22 17.27
C GLU A 167 -7.28 -3.58 17.21
N GLY A 168 -7.21 -2.32 16.77
CA GLY A 168 -5.94 -1.59 16.69
C GLY A 168 -5.09 -1.86 15.45
N GLY A 169 -5.68 -2.32 14.35
CA GLY A 169 -5.01 -2.77 13.12
C GLY A 169 -4.18 -1.75 12.33
N GLY A 170 -3.74 -0.62 12.92
CA GLY A 170 -2.82 0.33 12.27
C GLY A 170 -3.44 1.12 11.11
N ALA A 171 -4.75 1.36 11.13
CA ALA A 171 -5.42 2.23 10.16
C ALA A 171 -5.22 3.70 10.51
N LEU A 172 -4.93 4.52 9.49
CA LEU A 172 -4.84 5.97 9.55
C LEU A 172 -5.89 6.57 8.61
N ILE A 173 -6.31 7.80 8.88
CA ILE A 173 -7.15 8.58 7.96
C ILE A 173 -6.22 9.29 6.99
N GLY A 174 -6.29 8.90 5.72
CA GLY A 174 -5.55 9.51 4.61
C GLY A 174 -6.42 10.48 3.84
N VAL A 175 -5.86 11.62 3.43
CA VAL A 175 -6.52 12.62 2.59
C VAL A 175 -5.56 13.14 1.53
N ASN A 176 -6.09 13.39 0.33
CA ASN A 176 -5.37 13.96 -0.81
C ASN A 176 -6.16 15.09 -1.46
N VAL A 177 -5.44 16.03 -2.05
CA VAL A 177 -5.98 17.10 -2.89
C VAL A 177 -4.99 17.42 -4.01
N GLU A 178 -5.48 17.73 -5.19
CA GLU A 178 -4.67 18.31 -6.25
C GLU A 178 -4.70 19.84 -6.12
N VAL A 179 -3.54 20.46 -6.26
CA VAL A 179 -3.35 21.90 -6.08
C VAL A 179 -2.69 22.44 -7.33
N SER A 180 -3.31 23.45 -7.95
CA SER A 180 -2.80 24.14 -9.13
C SER A 180 -2.19 25.51 -8.78
N GLY A 181 -1.43 26.09 -9.72
CA GLY A 181 -0.75 27.38 -9.52
C GLY A 181 0.38 27.33 -8.50
N VAL A 182 1.11 26.20 -8.41
CA VAL A 182 2.16 25.98 -7.42
C VAL A 182 3.53 25.79 -8.05
N GLU A 183 4.57 26.21 -7.31
CA GLU A 183 5.95 25.94 -7.67
C GLU A 183 6.47 24.72 -6.91
N VAL A 184 6.76 23.67 -7.65
CA VAL A 184 7.34 22.41 -7.16
C VAL A 184 8.50 21.98 -8.06
N GLU A 185 9.48 21.31 -7.47
CA GLU A 185 10.55 20.66 -8.24
C GLU A 185 9.96 19.45 -8.99
N PRO A 186 9.92 19.43 -10.32
CA PRO A 186 9.17 18.43 -11.07
C PRO A 186 9.71 17.00 -10.91
N GLU A 187 10.98 16.83 -10.57
CA GLU A 187 11.63 15.52 -10.40
C GLU A 187 11.69 15.02 -8.95
N MET A 188 11.16 15.79 -7.98
CA MET A 188 11.34 15.53 -6.56
C MET A 188 10.02 15.51 -5.81
N VAL A 189 9.75 14.43 -5.08
CA VAL A 189 8.65 14.41 -4.09
C VAL A 189 9.09 15.05 -2.78
N GLU A 190 8.15 15.61 -2.03
CA GLU A 190 8.41 16.08 -0.66
C GLU A 190 7.70 15.18 0.35
N VAL A 191 8.39 14.85 1.43
CA VAL A 191 7.85 14.13 2.61
C VAL A 191 8.07 15.02 3.83
N TRP A 192 6.98 15.44 4.45
CA TRP A 192 6.99 16.36 5.59
C TRP A 192 6.65 15.59 6.86
N LEU A 193 7.59 15.58 7.80
CA LEU A 193 7.44 14.95 9.11
C LEU A 193 6.96 15.96 10.16
N GLY A 194 6.39 15.47 11.23
CA GLY A 194 6.06 16.26 12.41
C GLY A 194 4.62 16.09 12.89
N SER A 195 4.47 16.04 14.21
CA SER A 195 3.19 15.82 14.88
C SER A 195 2.20 16.97 14.67
N SER A 196 2.70 18.19 14.43
CA SER A 196 1.87 19.35 14.09
C SER A 196 1.23 19.26 12.70
N ILE A 197 1.85 18.53 11.76
CA ILE A 197 1.36 18.35 10.39
C ILE A 197 0.53 17.07 10.30
N ALA A 198 1.15 15.93 10.61
CA ALA A 198 0.58 14.61 10.41
C ALA A 198 0.92 13.68 11.60
N PRO A 199 0.19 13.78 12.74
CA PRO A 199 0.49 13.00 13.93
C PRO A 199 0.44 11.50 13.65
N GLY A 200 1.58 10.86 13.88
CA GLY A 200 1.77 9.43 13.68
C GLY A 200 2.04 9.02 12.23
N PHE A 201 2.22 9.95 11.29
CA PHE A 201 2.62 9.67 9.90
C PHE A 201 3.38 10.84 9.28
N PHE A 202 3.10 11.18 8.01
CA PHE A 202 3.71 12.28 7.28
C PHE A 202 2.73 12.89 6.26
N ALA A 203 3.07 14.10 5.79
CA ALA A 203 2.45 14.70 4.63
C ALA A 203 3.37 14.60 3.41
N TRP A 204 2.79 14.69 2.22
CA TRP A 204 3.52 14.62 0.94
C TRP A 204 3.10 15.71 -0.03
N VAL A 205 4.04 16.07 -0.89
CA VAL A 205 3.81 16.86 -2.10
C VAL A 205 4.41 16.09 -3.27
N ILE A 206 3.59 15.75 -4.24
CA ILE A 206 3.97 14.96 -5.41
C ILE A 206 3.72 15.82 -6.65
N PRO A 207 4.75 16.20 -7.42
CA PRO A 207 4.59 17.02 -8.62
C PRO A 207 3.82 16.23 -9.69
N LEU A 208 2.80 16.88 -10.28
CA LEU A 208 2.01 16.33 -11.40
C LEU A 208 2.53 16.84 -12.75
N GLY A 209 3.29 17.92 -12.77
CA GLY A 209 3.72 18.68 -13.95
C GLY A 209 2.94 20.00 -14.05
N ASP A 210 3.36 20.86 -14.97
CA ASP A 210 2.66 22.10 -15.38
C ASP A 210 2.14 23.02 -14.25
N GLY A 211 2.88 23.10 -13.15
CA GLY A 211 2.49 23.94 -12.00
C GLY A 211 1.39 23.30 -11.13
N GLU A 212 1.27 21.99 -11.17
CA GLU A 212 0.33 21.22 -10.35
C GLU A 212 1.05 20.24 -9.44
N ALA A 213 0.45 19.97 -8.28
CA ALA A 213 0.94 18.99 -7.32
C ALA A 213 -0.21 18.25 -6.62
N ARG A 214 -0.02 16.97 -6.32
CA ARG A 214 -0.89 16.21 -5.43
C ARG A 214 -0.33 16.27 -4.02
N CYS A 215 -1.07 16.96 -3.15
CA CYS A 215 -0.75 17.10 -1.74
C CYS A 215 -1.61 16.16 -0.91
N GLY A 216 -1.04 15.61 0.15
CA GLY A 216 -1.82 14.77 1.05
C GLY A 216 -1.12 14.53 2.36
N LEU A 217 -1.82 13.92 3.27
CA LEU A 217 -1.30 13.42 4.54
C LEU A 217 -2.12 12.22 5.03
N ALA A 218 -1.54 11.47 5.97
CA ALA A 218 -2.33 10.56 6.77
C ALA A 218 -2.03 10.79 8.25
N CYS A 219 -3.02 10.59 9.10
CA CYS A 219 -2.85 10.78 10.55
C CYS A 219 -3.77 9.87 11.37
N LYS A 220 -3.46 9.76 12.67
CA LYS A 220 -4.25 8.99 13.64
C LYS A 220 -5.51 9.72 14.12
N THR A 221 -5.60 11.03 13.89
CA THR A 221 -6.66 11.90 14.40
C THR A 221 -7.73 12.17 13.35
N GLY A 222 -8.96 12.47 13.78
CA GLY A 222 -10.11 12.70 12.89
C GLY A 222 -10.06 14.03 12.12
N ASP A 223 -9.08 14.93 12.39
CA ASP A 223 -8.94 16.26 11.78
C ASP A 223 -8.04 16.28 10.53
N ALA A 224 -7.95 15.16 9.81
CA ALA A 224 -7.07 15.01 8.64
C ALA A 224 -7.31 16.07 7.56
N GLN A 225 -8.56 16.39 7.25
CA GLN A 225 -8.92 17.41 6.26
C GLN A 225 -8.43 18.80 6.65
N GLU A 226 -8.70 19.24 7.88
CA GLU A 226 -8.26 20.54 8.38
C GLU A 226 -6.73 20.66 8.41
N ARG A 227 -6.04 19.56 8.74
CA ARG A 227 -4.58 19.48 8.69
C ARG A 227 -4.06 19.63 7.28
N LEU A 228 -4.68 18.96 6.31
CA LEU A 228 -4.31 19.08 4.90
C LEU A 228 -4.47 20.51 4.40
N GLU A 229 -5.60 21.15 4.68
CA GLU A 229 -5.84 22.55 4.29
C GLU A 229 -4.80 23.51 4.89
N ARG A 230 -4.47 23.33 6.18
CA ARG A 230 -3.41 24.12 6.84
C ARG A 230 -2.03 23.84 6.25
N PHE A 231 -1.73 22.60 5.93
CA PHE A 231 -0.47 22.20 5.30
C PHE A 231 -0.32 22.83 3.92
N VAL A 232 -1.34 22.72 3.06
CA VAL A 232 -1.32 23.31 1.71
C VAL A 232 -1.16 24.82 1.78
N LYS A 233 -1.93 25.52 2.62
CA LYS A 233 -1.80 26.98 2.82
C LYS A 233 -0.40 27.39 3.32
N LYS A 234 0.20 26.58 4.18
CA LYS A 234 1.57 26.84 4.68
C LYS A 234 2.61 26.64 3.59
N ARG A 235 2.48 25.61 2.74
CA ARG A 235 3.43 25.26 1.69
C ARG A 235 3.25 26.13 0.44
N PHE A 236 2.01 26.45 0.10
CA PHE A 236 1.63 27.18 -1.11
C PHE A 236 0.67 28.32 -0.77
N ARG A 237 1.18 29.57 -0.78
CA ARG A 237 0.36 30.74 -0.40
C ARG A 237 -0.80 31.02 -1.36
N ASN A 238 -0.58 30.76 -2.66
CA ASN A 238 -1.51 31.09 -3.74
C ASN A 238 -2.02 29.86 -4.50
N GLY A 239 -1.80 28.66 -3.98
CA GLY A 239 -2.26 27.44 -4.64
C GLY A 239 -3.77 27.28 -4.56
N GLU A 240 -4.39 26.93 -5.68
CA GLU A 240 -5.83 26.62 -5.76
C GLU A 240 -6.05 25.15 -5.49
N MET A 241 -6.83 24.86 -4.47
CA MET A 241 -7.13 23.48 -4.02
C MET A 241 -8.36 22.94 -4.76
N GLY A 242 -8.23 21.76 -5.33
CA GLY A 242 -9.34 20.97 -5.86
C GLY A 242 -10.15 20.26 -4.77
N ALA A 243 -10.90 19.24 -5.15
CA ALA A 243 -11.70 18.44 -4.21
C ALA A 243 -10.79 17.54 -3.34
N ILE A 244 -11.00 17.59 -2.02
CA ILE A 244 -10.34 16.69 -1.08
C ILE A 244 -10.97 15.30 -1.16
N ARG A 245 -10.14 14.26 -1.28
CA ARG A 245 -10.54 12.86 -1.29
C ARG A 245 -9.87 12.13 -0.13
N GLY A 246 -10.60 11.24 0.52
CA GLY A 246 -10.11 10.53 1.69
C GLY A 246 -10.25 9.02 1.60
N GLY A 247 -9.43 8.31 2.36
CA GLY A 247 -9.44 6.86 2.46
C GLY A 247 -8.66 6.38 3.69
N LEU A 248 -8.64 5.07 3.88
CA LEU A 248 -7.87 4.46 4.95
C LEU A 248 -6.47 4.09 4.44
N VAL A 249 -5.46 4.34 5.27
CA VAL A 249 -4.06 3.96 5.03
C VAL A 249 -3.67 2.93 6.08
N PHE A 250 -3.32 1.72 5.65
CA PHE A 250 -2.93 0.64 6.56
C PHE A 250 -1.43 0.55 6.74
N THR A 251 -0.99 0.59 8.00
CA THR A 251 0.42 0.55 8.41
C THR A 251 0.72 -0.57 9.41
N GLY A 252 -0.30 -1.37 9.76
CA GLY A 252 -0.20 -2.44 10.75
C GLY A 252 0.46 -3.73 10.25
N GLY A 253 0.77 -3.80 8.94
CA GLY A 253 1.30 -5.01 8.29
C GLY A 253 0.22 -6.07 8.03
N PRO A 254 0.62 -7.23 7.45
CA PRO A 254 -0.30 -8.28 7.06
C PRO A 254 -1.04 -8.92 8.23
N LEU A 255 -2.26 -9.37 7.97
CA LEU A 255 -3.03 -10.18 8.90
C LEU A 255 -2.26 -11.46 9.29
N LYS A 256 -2.51 -11.97 10.48
CA LYS A 256 -1.85 -13.22 10.93
C LYS A 256 -2.20 -14.41 10.04
N ARG A 257 -3.41 -14.41 9.48
CA ARG A 257 -3.90 -15.39 8.53
C ARG A 257 -4.59 -14.68 7.37
N THR A 258 -4.15 -14.98 6.14
CA THR A 258 -4.63 -14.39 4.89
C THR A 258 -5.36 -15.40 4.01
N TYR A 259 -5.89 -16.46 4.62
CA TYR A 259 -6.68 -17.51 4.01
C TYR A 259 -7.67 -18.10 5.01
N GLY A 260 -8.68 -18.75 4.52
CA GLY A 260 -9.65 -19.54 5.28
C GLY A 260 -9.98 -20.85 4.58
N ASP A 261 -11.00 -21.55 5.04
CA ASP A 261 -11.55 -22.68 4.31
C ASP A 261 -12.39 -22.14 3.16
N GLY A 262 -11.96 -22.41 1.91
CA GLY A 262 -12.60 -21.90 0.71
C GLY A 262 -12.35 -20.43 0.38
N ILE A 263 -11.39 -19.72 1.00
CA ILE A 263 -11.16 -18.29 0.73
C ILE A 263 -9.69 -17.89 0.86
N ILE A 264 -9.26 -16.96 0.02
CA ILE A 264 -7.97 -16.24 0.11
C ILE A 264 -8.24 -14.73 0.23
N LEU A 265 -7.43 -14.03 1.04
CA LEU A 265 -7.47 -12.57 1.19
C LEU A 265 -6.20 -11.97 0.62
N VAL A 266 -6.31 -10.84 -0.13
CA VAL A 266 -5.19 -10.17 -0.80
C VAL A 266 -5.22 -8.66 -0.63
N GLY A 267 -4.08 -8.01 -0.87
CA GLY A 267 -3.97 -6.55 -0.87
C GLY A 267 -4.31 -5.92 0.49
N ASP A 268 -5.01 -4.79 0.47
CA ASP A 268 -5.38 -4.06 1.68
C ASP A 268 -6.32 -4.88 2.58
N ALA A 269 -7.20 -5.71 2.03
CA ALA A 269 -8.04 -6.63 2.79
C ALA A 269 -7.20 -7.54 3.69
N ALA A 270 -6.07 -8.04 3.19
CA ALA A 270 -5.11 -8.85 3.91
C ALA A 270 -4.05 -8.03 4.70
N GLY A 271 -4.05 -6.70 4.58
CA GLY A 271 -3.03 -5.83 5.19
C GLY A 271 -1.66 -5.88 4.52
N GLN A 272 -1.59 -6.28 3.26
CA GLN A 272 -0.35 -6.42 2.50
C GLN A 272 0.12 -5.08 1.92
N THR A 273 0.18 -4.08 2.76
CA THR A 273 0.67 -2.72 2.49
C THR A 273 2.03 -2.50 3.15
N LYS A 274 2.83 -1.59 2.63
CA LYS A 274 4.11 -1.17 3.26
C LYS A 274 3.84 -0.47 4.60
N PRO A 275 4.22 -1.03 5.75
CA PRO A 275 4.02 -0.37 7.05
C PRO A 275 4.65 1.02 7.14
N THR A 276 5.74 1.27 6.43
CA THR A 276 6.48 2.55 6.41
C THR A 276 5.74 3.66 5.70
N THR A 277 5.09 3.37 4.56
CA THR A 277 4.53 4.39 3.66
C THR A 277 3.05 4.20 3.33
N GLY A 278 2.42 3.10 3.74
CA GLY A 278 1.04 2.77 3.40
C GLY A 278 0.82 2.33 1.93
N GLY A 279 1.88 2.28 1.11
CA GLY A 279 1.76 1.87 -0.30
C GLY A 279 1.44 0.38 -0.44
N GLY A 280 0.32 0.04 -1.08
CA GLY A 280 -0.18 -1.34 -1.21
C GLY A 280 -0.06 -1.95 -2.60
N VAL A 281 0.02 -1.15 -3.67
CA VAL A 281 -0.08 -1.65 -5.07
C VAL A 281 0.97 -2.71 -5.39
N ILE A 282 2.24 -2.47 -5.07
CA ILE A 282 3.32 -3.39 -5.46
C ILE A 282 3.36 -4.62 -4.56
N LEU A 283 3.44 -4.47 -3.23
CA LEU A 283 3.52 -5.63 -2.33
C LEU A 283 2.21 -6.42 -2.32
N GLY A 284 1.07 -5.73 -2.29
CA GLY A 284 -0.24 -6.36 -2.44
C GLY A 284 -0.40 -7.05 -3.79
N GLY A 285 0.13 -6.44 -4.87
CA GLY A 285 0.16 -7.00 -6.22
C GLY A 285 0.98 -8.29 -6.32
N LEU A 286 2.17 -8.32 -5.72
CA LEU A 286 2.99 -9.55 -5.66
C LEU A 286 2.26 -10.67 -4.91
N CYS A 287 1.62 -10.34 -3.78
CA CYS A 287 0.79 -11.30 -3.06
C CYS A 287 -0.42 -11.75 -3.88
N ALA A 288 -1.05 -10.85 -4.64
CA ALA A 288 -2.19 -11.13 -5.50
C ALA A 288 -1.85 -12.09 -6.65
N ILE A 289 -0.70 -11.88 -7.30
CA ILE A 289 -0.20 -12.80 -8.34
C ILE A 289 -0.03 -14.21 -7.77
N GLU A 290 0.56 -14.32 -6.59
CA GLU A 290 0.73 -15.62 -5.93
C GLU A 290 -0.60 -16.23 -5.51
N ALA A 291 -1.56 -15.41 -5.05
CA ALA A 291 -2.91 -15.87 -4.73
C ALA A 291 -3.63 -16.44 -5.96
N GLY A 292 -3.53 -15.75 -7.10
CA GLY A 292 -4.11 -16.22 -8.36
C GLY A 292 -3.56 -17.57 -8.79
N ARG A 293 -2.23 -17.78 -8.68
CA ARG A 293 -1.57 -19.05 -9.00
C ARG A 293 -2.05 -20.18 -8.10
N ILE A 294 -2.06 -19.97 -6.79
CA ILE A 294 -2.48 -21.00 -5.81
C ILE A 294 -3.98 -21.28 -5.92
N ALA A 295 -4.82 -20.27 -6.16
CA ALA A 295 -6.24 -20.47 -6.37
C ALA A 295 -6.52 -21.30 -7.63
N ALA A 296 -5.82 -21.02 -8.73
CA ALA A 296 -5.91 -21.81 -9.95
C ALA A 296 -5.49 -23.28 -9.71
N ASP A 297 -4.35 -23.49 -9.05
CA ASP A 297 -3.88 -24.83 -8.71
C ASP A 297 -4.85 -25.57 -7.77
N ALA A 298 -5.53 -24.84 -6.86
CA ALA A 298 -6.54 -25.39 -5.96
C ALA A 298 -7.79 -25.87 -6.72
N LEU A 299 -8.26 -25.08 -7.68
CA LEU A 299 -9.41 -25.42 -8.53
C LEU A 299 -9.09 -26.61 -9.45
N GLU A 300 -7.94 -26.60 -10.11
CA GLU A 300 -7.49 -27.70 -10.98
C GLU A 300 -7.43 -29.04 -10.20
N ARG A 301 -7.00 -29.01 -8.94
CA ARG A 301 -6.91 -30.21 -8.08
C ARG A 301 -8.20 -30.54 -7.35
N GLY A 302 -9.24 -29.71 -7.44
CA GLY A 302 -10.48 -29.85 -6.66
C GLY A 302 -10.25 -29.81 -5.15
N ASN A 303 -9.17 -29.13 -4.67
CA ASN A 303 -8.81 -29.03 -3.28
C ASN A 303 -8.65 -27.59 -2.81
N THR A 304 -9.73 -27.02 -2.34
CA THR A 304 -9.81 -25.63 -1.85
C THR A 304 -9.94 -25.56 -0.32
N SER A 305 -9.45 -26.59 0.39
CA SER A 305 -9.41 -26.64 1.84
C SER A 305 -8.41 -25.63 2.42
N SER A 306 -8.63 -25.21 3.66
CA SER A 306 -7.71 -24.31 4.36
C SER A 306 -6.28 -24.86 4.46
N SER A 307 -6.11 -26.19 4.52
CA SER A 307 -4.80 -26.85 4.51
C SER A 307 -4.05 -26.65 3.19
N PHE A 308 -4.76 -26.68 2.05
CA PHE A 308 -4.16 -26.41 0.74
C PHE A 308 -3.91 -24.90 0.56
N LEU A 309 -4.90 -24.06 0.86
CA LEU A 309 -4.81 -22.60 0.68
C LEU A 309 -3.79 -21.93 1.62
N ARG A 310 -3.38 -22.62 2.68
CA ARG A 310 -2.25 -22.22 3.54
C ARG A 310 -0.96 -22.01 2.74
N SER A 311 -0.76 -22.76 1.65
CA SER A 311 0.42 -22.63 0.76
C SER A 311 0.57 -21.22 0.19
N TYR A 312 -0.53 -20.50 -0.06
CA TYR A 312 -0.49 -19.09 -0.42
C TYR A 312 0.22 -18.24 0.64
N GLN A 313 -0.18 -18.41 1.91
CA GLN A 313 0.45 -17.65 3.00
C GLN A 313 1.91 -18.03 3.20
N GLU A 314 2.25 -19.30 3.05
CA GLU A 314 3.64 -19.77 3.16
C GLU A 314 4.50 -19.20 2.03
N SER A 315 3.97 -19.13 0.80
CA SER A 315 4.67 -18.59 -0.35
C SER A 315 4.95 -17.09 -0.21
N TRP A 316 3.93 -16.25 0.03
CA TRP A 316 4.19 -14.83 0.17
C TRP A 316 5.02 -14.50 1.42
N ARG A 317 4.91 -15.27 2.51
CA ARG A 317 5.77 -15.09 3.70
C ARG A 317 7.23 -15.42 3.41
N LYS A 318 7.49 -16.43 2.59
CA LYS A 318 8.84 -16.80 2.18
C LYS A 318 9.50 -15.67 1.37
N SER A 319 8.76 -15.04 0.47
CA SER A 319 9.28 -13.97 -0.42
C SER A 319 9.27 -12.59 0.22
N LEU A 320 8.20 -12.22 0.96
CA LEU A 320 7.97 -10.86 1.45
C LEU A 320 7.89 -10.74 2.98
N GLY A 321 7.90 -11.84 3.72
CA GLY A 321 7.72 -11.81 5.18
C GLY A 321 8.80 -10.99 5.90
N ARG A 322 10.04 -11.04 5.40
CA ARG A 322 11.14 -10.21 5.90
C ARG A 322 10.90 -8.73 5.63
N GLU A 323 10.42 -8.40 4.43
CA GLU A 323 10.09 -7.00 4.05
C GLU A 323 9.06 -6.42 5.00
N PHE A 324 7.92 -7.08 5.16
CA PHE A 324 6.86 -6.62 6.07
C PHE A 324 7.33 -6.50 7.52
N SER A 325 8.11 -7.45 8.02
CA SER A 325 8.57 -7.42 9.42
C SER A 325 9.56 -6.29 9.67
N HIS A 326 10.50 -6.03 8.75
CA HIS A 326 11.46 -4.93 8.88
C HIS A 326 10.78 -3.56 8.77
N MET A 327 9.89 -3.38 7.78
CA MET A 327 9.11 -2.15 7.67
C MET A 327 8.25 -1.90 8.89
N LEU A 328 7.62 -2.95 9.46
CA LEU A 328 6.82 -2.82 10.67
C LEU A 328 7.67 -2.44 11.89
N ALA A 329 8.87 -2.99 12.01
CA ALA A 329 9.80 -2.62 13.08
C ALA A 329 10.27 -1.17 12.94
N ALA A 330 10.64 -0.74 11.72
CA ALA A 330 11.01 0.65 11.43
C ALA A 330 9.83 1.61 11.73
N ARG A 331 8.60 1.23 11.34
CA ARG A 331 7.39 1.98 11.64
C ARG A 331 7.17 2.17 13.14
N ARG A 332 7.27 1.10 13.92
CA ARG A 332 7.13 1.14 15.38
C ARG A 332 8.19 1.98 16.06
N LEU A 333 9.40 2.00 15.52
CA LEU A 333 10.47 2.87 15.99
C LEU A 333 10.13 4.33 15.72
N PHE A 334 9.77 4.65 14.48
CA PHE A 334 9.40 6.01 14.06
C PHE A 334 8.24 6.58 14.89
N GLU A 335 7.21 5.80 15.18
CA GLU A 335 6.06 6.22 15.99
C GLU A 335 6.39 6.58 17.44
N ARG A 336 7.55 6.18 17.94
CA ARG A 336 8.02 6.48 19.29
C ARG A 336 8.90 7.74 19.37
N LEU A 337 9.37 8.24 18.22
CA LEU A 337 10.21 9.43 18.17
C LEU A 337 9.35 10.69 18.33
N SER A 338 9.80 11.60 19.21
CA SER A 338 9.26 12.96 19.29
C SER A 338 9.81 13.81 18.14
N ASP A 339 9.14 14.93 17.83
CA ASP A 339 9.58 15.89 16.83
C ASP A 339 11.02 16.36 17.08
N HIS A 340 11.39 16.64 18.34
CA HIS A 340 12.75 17.02 18.70
C HIS A 340 13.79 15.92 18.42
N GLN A 341 13.45 14.65 18.64
CA GLN A 341 14.33 13.53 18.35
C GLN A 341 14.52 13.34 16.84
N ILE A 342 13.46 13.54 16.05
CA ILE A 342 13.54 13.54 14.58
C ILE A 342 14.44 14.67 14.11
N ASP A 343 14.28 15.89 14.62
CA ASP A 343 15.15 17.03 14.29
C ASP A 343 16.62 16.77 14.63
N ASN A 344 16.89 16.14 15.77
CA ASN A 344 18.26 15.78 16.15
C ASN A 344 18.88 14.76 15.20
N LEU A 345 18.11 13.75 14.77
CA LEU A 345 18.58 12.80 13.75
C LEU A 345 18.93 13.52 12.43
N PHE A 346 18.06 14.43 11.98
CA PHE A 346 18.29 15.20 10.75
C PHE A 346 19.50 16.12 10.85
N ARG A 347 19.70 16.75 12.04
CA ARG A 347 20.85 17.62 12.28
C ARG A 347 22.15 16.84 12.18
N VAL A 348 22.24 15.67 12.83
CA VAL A 348 23.44 14.82 12.74
C VAL A 348 23.72 14.40 11.30
N VAL A 349 22.72 13.97 10.54
CA VAL A 349 22.90 13.60 9.11
C VAL A 349 23.39 14.79 8.28
N LYS A 350 22.98 16.02 8.60
CA LYS A 350 23.33 17.23 7.84
C LYS A 350 24.67 17.81 8.25
N GLU A 351 25.01 17.78 9.52
CA GLU A 351 26.25 18.37 10.07
C GLU A 351 27.45 17.43 9.94
N GLU A 352 27.24 16.12 10.04
CA GLU A 352 28.27 15.09 9.88
C GLU A 352 28.35 14.64 8.41
N GLU A 353 29.20 15.30 7.62
CA GLU A 353 29.35 15.04 6.18
C GLU A 353 29.56 13.56 5.87
N CYS A 354 30.38 12.87 6.65
CA CYS A 354 30.63 11.43 6.51
C CYS A 354 29.34 10.59 6.66
N ILE A 355 28.46 10.96 7.60
CA ILE A 355 27.16 10.27 7.82
C ILE A 355 26.21 10.59 6.66
N GLY A 356 26.16 11.85 6.24
CA GLY A 356 25.34 12.28 5.11
C GLY A 356 25.70 11.56 3.81
N GLU A 357 26.98 11.49 3.49
CA GLU A 357 27.48 10.79 2.30
C GLU A 357 27.27 9.26 2.39
N LEU A 358 27.48 8.65 3.55
CA LEU A 358 27.19 7.23 3.78
C LEU A 358 25.72 6.92 3.54
N LEU A 359 24.79 7.70 4.12
CA LEU A 359 23.36 7.55 3.90
C LEU A 359 22.97 7.74 2.44
N LYS A 360 23.49 8.77 1.78
CA LYS A 360 23.23 9.01 0.35
C LYS A 360 23.69 7.80 -0.49
N SER A 361 24.91 7.32 -0.26
CA SER A 361 25.43 6.15 -1.00
C SER A 361 24.61 4.88 -0.78
N GLN A 362 24.11 4.66 0.43
CA GLN A 362 23.28 3.51 0.78
C GLN A 362 21.85 3.61 0.24
N LEU A 363 21.30 4.83 0.17
CA LEU A 363 19.95 5.09 -0.33
C LEU A 363 19.90 5.26 -1.85
N GLN A 364 21.03 5.64 -2.48
CA GLN A 364 21.14 5.75 -3.91
C GLN A 364 20.94 4.38 -4.56
N GLY A 365 19.93 4.27 -5.43
CA GLY A 365 19.56 3.00 -6.05
C GLY A 365 18.83 2.01 -5.13
N ALA A 366 18.55 2.36 -3.85
CA ALA A 366 17.78 1.50 -2.96
C ALA A 366 16.39 1.20 -3.51
N ASP A 367 15.93 -0.02 -3.27
CA ASP A 367 14.60 -0.44 -3.71
C ASP A 367 13.51 0.25 -2.90
N LEU A 368 12.57 0.91 -3.59
CA LEU A 368 11.47 1.64 -2.96
C LEU A 368 10.41 0.72 -2.34
N ASP A 369 10.34 -0.54 -2.77
CA ASP A 369 9.37 -1.53 -2.30
C ASP A 369 10.00 -2.57 -1.38
N MET A 370 11.22 -3.04 -1.69
CA MET A 370 11.97 -4.00 -0.89
C MET A 370 12.92 -3.27 0.07
N GLN A 371 12.39 -2.82 1.19
CA GLN A 371 13.08 -1.90 2.12
C GLN A 371 13.90 -2.62 3.22
N SER A 372 13.77 -3.95 3.36
CA SER A 372 14.41 -4.68 4.47
C SER A 372 15.93 -4.56 4.48
N GLY A 373 16.54 -4.54 3.30
CA GLY A 373 17.99 -4.39 3.15
C GLY A 373 18.47 -3.06 3.71
N ILE A 374 17.88 -1.96 3.24
CA ILE A 374 18.26 -0.61 3.67
C ILE A 374 17.92 -0.35 5.15
N ILE A 375 16.74 -0.82 5.60
CA ILE A 375 16.36 -0.70 7.02
C ILE A 375 17.37 -1.43 7.91
N SER A 376 17.75 -2.65 7.55
CA SER A 376 18.76 -3.41 8.30
C SER A 376 20.11 -2.73 8.31
N LEU A 377 20.54 -2.17 7.17
CA LEU A 377 21.81 -1.49 7.02
C LEU A 377 21.86 -0.23 7.88
N VAL A 378 20.86 0.65 7.75
CA VAL A 378 20.78 1.90 8.52
C VAL A 378 20.71 1.63 10.02
N LEU A 379 19.95 0.63 10.47
CA LEU A 379 19.84 0.30 11.91
C LEU A 379 21.07 -0.39 12.51
N LYS A 380 22.01 -0.86 11.69
CA LYS A 380 23.31 -1.38 12.16
C LYS A 380 24.35 -0.28 12.39
N GLU A 381 24.11 0.92 11.89
CA GLU A 381 25.03 2.03 12.02
C GLU A 381 25.26 2.42 13.49
N PRO A 382 26.51 2.47 13.97
CA PRO A 382 26.84 2.74 15.38
C PRO A 382 26.33 4.11 15.86
N TRP A 383 26.41 5.14 15.02
CA TRP A 383 25.96 6.48 15.31
C TRP A 383 24.42 6.54 15.52
N LEU A 384 23.65 5.85 14.67
CA LEU A 384 22.20 5.78 14.82
C LEU A 384 21.83 5.03 16.12
N ASN A 385 22.48 3.92 16.39
CA ASN A 385 22.28 3.17 17.63
C ASN A 385 22.56 4.02 18.85
N MET A 386 23.61 4.84 18.85
CA MET A 386 23.93 5.75 19.95
C MET A 386 22.88 6.83 20.14
N ILE A 387 22.37 7.44 19.07
CA ILE A 387 21.31 8.44 19.14
C ILE A 387 19.99 7.79 19.61
N LEU A 388 19.62 6.64 19.07
CA LEU A 388 18.43 5.91 19.48
C LEU A 388 18.50 5.45 20.93
N LEU A 389 19.66 5.00 21.42
CA LEU A 389 19.88 4.66 22.83
C LEU A 389 19.64 5.86 23.74
N LYS A 390 20.20 7.02 23.40
CA LYS A 390 20.00 8.26 24.15
C LYS A 390 18.53 8.73 24.12
N SER A 391 17.84 8.48 23.03
CA SER A 391 16.48 8.99 22.81
C SER A 391 15.38 8.06 23.33
N LEU A 392 15.55 6.74 23.21
CA LEU A 392 14.51 5.74 23.48
C LEU A 392 14.82 4.84 24.69
N GLY A 393 16.07 4.86 25.17
CA GLY A 393 16.57 3.91 26.15
C GLY A 393 16.84 2.52 25.58
N SER A 394 17.62 1.71 26.30
CA SER A 394 18.15 0.41 25.85
C SER A 394 17.05 -0.60 25.53
N MET A 395 16.01 -0.68 26.35
CA MET A 395 14.93 -1.67 26.22
C MET A 395 14.11 -1.50 24.94
N ALA A 396 13.84 -0.26 24.53
CA ALA A 396 13.10 0.02 23.30
C ALA A 396 13.92 -0.33 22.04
N LEU A 397 15.22 0.00 22.06
CA LEU A 397 16.14 -0.32 20.97
C LEU A 397 16.34 -1.84 20.82
N GLU A 398 16.51 -2.57 21.92
CA GLU A 398 16.61 -4.04 21.89
C GLU A 398 15.35 -4.69 21.33
N THR A 399 14.16 -4.18 21.68
CA THR A 399 12.88 -4.69 21.16
C THR A 399 12.82 -4.52 19.64
N VAL A 400 13.31 -3.39 19.11
CA VAL A 400 13.38 -3.15 17.66
C VAL A 400 14.40 -4.07 17.00
N LYS A 401 15.61 -4.19 17.58
CA LYS A 401 16.65 -5.08 17.05
C LYS A 401 16.20 -6.53 17.01
N ARG A 402 15.59 -7.05 18.08
CA ARG A 402 15.02 -8.41 18.10
C ARG A 402 13.95 -8.61 17.01
N GLY A 403 13.10 -7.60 16.78
CA GLY A 403 12.10 -7.63 15.71
C GLY A 403 12.71 -7.69 14.31
N LEU A 404 13.96 -7.26 14.17
CA LEU A 404 14.73 -7.22 12.92
C LEU A 404 15.67 -8.42 12.76
N GLY A 405 15.87 -9.22 13.81
CA GLY A 405 16.85 -10.31 13.81
C GLY A 405 18.31 -9.83 13.77
N ILE A 406 18.60 -8.66 14.36
CA ILE A 406 19.93 -8.04 14.47
C ILE A 406 20.30 -7.82 15.93
#